data_76370edbd8f72342d1ca7fe5eba328eb
#
_entry.id   76370edbd8f72342d1ca7fe5eba328eb
#
_cell.length_a   1.000
_cell.length_b   1.000
_cell.length_c   1.000
_cell.angle_alpha   90.00
_cell.angle_beta   90.00
_cell.angle_gamma   90.00
#
_symmetry.space_group_name_H-M   'P 1'
#
loop_
_entity.id
_entity.type
_entity.pdbx_description
1 polymer ?
#
loop_
_entity_poly.entity_id
_entity_poly.type
_entity_poly.pdbx_seq_one_letter_code
_entity_poly.pdbx_strand_id
1 'polypeptide(L)'
;MSNLIPAVIRSKAEASAASLWVIHYFTACGFLELFPWVGSGYDMERFGILAVATPRHADVFIVAGYVTQKAVRRIQRIYDQMPSPKYVMALGSCPMTGGMYWDSYATVKRIDKYIPVDLWVLGCPPKPENIGHGIVMAMNAIKGGFGGH
;
A
#
# COMPACT_ATOMS: atom_id res chain seq x y z
N MET A 1 19.01 19.56 22.57
CA MET A 1 17.76 19.62 21.77
C MET A 1 17.71 18.61 20.60
N SER A 2 18.81 17.92 20.28
CA SER A 2 18.90 16.97 19.14
C SER A 2 18.31 15.58 19.38
N ASN A 3 17.99 15.20 20.62
CA ASN A 3 17.51 13.84 20.96
C ASN A 3 15.99 13.72 21.09
N LEU A 4 15.23 14.81 21.02
CA LEU A 4 13.75 14.76 21.08
C LEU A 4 13.10 14.40 19.75
N ILE A 5 13.71 14.78 18.63
CA ILE A 5 13.15 14.55 17.30
C ILE A 5 13.05 13.05 16.95
N PRO A 6 14.10 12.22 17.15
CA PRO A 6 13.98 10.78 16.87
C PRO A 6 13.00 10.06 17.79
N ALA A 7 12.86 10.48 19.05
CA ALA A 7 11.90 9.88 19.98
C ALA A 7 10.44 10.20 19.59
N VAL A 8 10.16 11.43 19.17
CA VAL A 8 8.83 11.84 18.70
C VAL A 8 8.46 11.15 17.39
N ILE A 9 9.40 11.00 16.47
CA ILE A 9 9.18 10.29 15.19
C ILE A 9 8.94 8.80 15.46
N ARG A 10 9.70 8.19 16.36
CA ARG A 10 9.54 6.79 16.73
C ARG A 10 8.20 6.52 17.40
N SER A 11 7.77 7.36 18.33
CA SER A 11 6.45 7.24 18.96
C SER A 11 5.30 7.43 17.96
N LYS A 12 5.46 8.33 16.98
CA LYS A 12 4.48 8.52 15.91
C LYS A 12 4.40 7.31 14.97
N ALA A 13 5.54 6.72 14.62
CA ALA A 13 5.59 5.50 13.81
C ALA A 13 4.96 4.31 14.54
N GLU A 14 5.23 4.15 15.84
CA GLU A 14 4.61 3.12 16.67
C GLU A 14 3.09 3.32 16.81
N ALA A 15 2.62 4.55 16.95
CA ALA A 15 1.21 4.88 16.98
C ALA A 15 0.53 4.62 15.61
N SER A 16 1.16 5.01 14.52
CA SER A 16 0.68 4.74 13.15
C SER A 16 0.63 3.23 12.89
N ALA A 17 1.60 2.47 13.38
CA ALA A 17 1.60 1.01 13.22
C ALA A 17 0.48 0.30 13.99
N ALA A 18 -0.11 0.93 15.00
CA ALA A 18 -1.28 0.41 15.71
C ALA A 18 -2.61 0.83 15.06
N SER A 19 -2.60 1.86 14.20
CA SER A 19 -3.76 2.40 13.49
C SER A 19 -3.32 2.86 12.11
N LEU A 20 -3.29 1.93 11.16
CA LEU A 20 -2.92 2.21 9.76
C LEU A 20 -4.12 2.66 8.94
N TRP A 21 -4.02 3.84 8.38
CA TRP A 21 -5.00 4.36 7.45
C TRP A 21 -4.53 4.11 6.03
N VAL A 22 -5.35 3.38 5.29
CA VAL A 22 -4.99 2.84 3.98
C VAL A 22 -5.79 3.51 2.88
N ILE A 23 -5.10 4.09 1.90
CA ILE A 23 -5.70 4.47 0.63
C ILE A 23 -5.32 3.44 -0.44
N HIS A 24 -6.20 3.24 -1.39
CA HIS A 24 -6.01 2.22 -2.40
C HIS A 24 -6.29 2.71 -3.82
N TYR A 25 -5.52 2.18 -4.76
CA TYR A 25 -5.81 2.23 -6.18
C TYR A 25 -6.04 0.80 -6.65
N PHE A 26 -7.27 0.52 -7.11
CA PHE A 26 -7.66 -0.81 -7.55
C PHE A 26 -8.05 -0.82 -9.00
N THR A 27 -7.69 -1.92 -9.67
CA THR A 27 -8.24 -2.29 -10.97
C THR A 27 -8.45 -3.80 -11.01
N ALA A 28 -9.53 -4.23 -11.65
CA ALA A 28 -9.83 -5.65 -11.93
C ALA A 28 -9.63 -6.57 -10.72
N CYS A 29 -8.78 -7.59 -10.88
CA CYS A 29 -8.56 -8.65 -9.88
C CYS A 29 -8.03 -8.14 -8.53
N GLY A 30 -7.33 -7.02 -8.50
CA GLY A 30 -6.84 -6.44 -7.25
C GLY A 30 -7.96 -6.01 -6.31
N PHE A 31 -9.09 -5.58 -6.86
CA PHE A 31 -10.27 -5.24 -6.07
C PHE A 31 -10.93 -6.48 -5.45
N LEU A 32 -11.07 -7.55 -6.23
CA LEU A 32 -11.80 -8.74 -5.82
C LEU A 32 -11.21 -9.40 -4.57
N GLU A 33 -9.89 -9.41 -4.42
CA GLU A 33 -9.23 -10.07 -3.30
C GLU A 33 -9.03 -9.15 -2.09
N LEU A 34 -8.99 -7.85 -2.30
CA LEU A 34 -8.91 -6.90 -1.19
C LEU A 34 -10.30 -6.67 -0.57
N PHE A 35 -11.38 -6.74 -1.36
CA PHE A 35 -12.74 -6.51 -0.89
C PHE A 35 -13.19 -7.51 0.18
N PRO A 36 -12.96 -8.84 0.05
CA PRO A 36 -13.23 -9.79 1.12
C PRO A 36 -12.45 -9.49 2.40
N TRP A 37 -11.25 -8.91 2.27
CA TRP A 37 -10.41 -8.58 3.41
C TRP A 37 -10.94 -7.37 4.20
N VAL A 38 -11.58 -6.42 3.52
CA VAL A 38 -12.34 -5.32 4.13
C VAL A 38 -13.67 -5.81 4.72
N GLY A 39 -14.24 -6.86 4.13
CA GLY A 39 -15.54 -7.40 4.53
C GLY A 39 -15.52 -8.19 5.83
N SER A 40 -16.70 -8.60 6.27
CA SER A 40 -16.93 -9.28 7.55
C SER A 40 -16.18 -10.60 7.73
N GLY A 41 -15.71 -11.24 6.66
CA GLY A 41 -14.99 -12.51 6.74
C GLY A 41 -13.61 -12.39 7.37
N TYR A 42 -12.88 -11.32 7.06
CA TYR A 42 -11.53 -11.08 7.57
C TYR A 42 -11.45 -9.87 8.50
N ASP A 43 -12.37 -8.92 8.35
CA ASP A 43 -12.53 -7.77 9.24
C ASP A 43 -11.21 -7.05 9.57
N MET A 44 -10.64 -6.38 8.57
CA MET A 44 -9.35 -5.69 8.72
C MET A 44 -9.37 -4.59 9.79
N GLU A 45 -10.54 -4.02 10.07
CA GLU A 45 -10.69 -2.94 11.03
C GLU A 45 -10.34 -3.37 12.45
N ARG A 46 -10.57 -4.64 12.82
CA ARG A 46 -10.15 -5.16 14.14
C ARG A 46 -8.64 -5.18 14.34
N PHE A 47 -7.87 -5.15 13.25
CA PHE A 47 -6.40 -5.02 13.32
C PHE A 47 -5.92 -3.56 13.36
N GLY A 48 -6.85 -2.60 13.44
CA GLY A 48 -6.55 -1.18 13.41
C GLY A 48 -6.27 -0.63 12.01
N ILE A 49 -6.75 -1.29 10.98
CA ILE A 49 -6.55 -0.89 9.58
C ILE A 49 -7.86 -0.33 9.04
N LEU A 50 -7.85 0.94 8.65
CA LEU A 50 -9.01 1.64 8.15
C LEU A 50 -8.81 2.09 6.71
N ALA A 51 -9.76 1.77 5.83
CA ALA A 51 -9.78 2.29 4.48
C ALA A 51 -10.25 3.75 4.46
N VAL A 52 -9.45 4.65 3.88
CA VAL A 52 -9.77 6.08 3.80
C VAL A 52 -9.91 6.52 2.35
N ALA A 53 -10.78 7.50 2.12
CA ALA A 53 -11.05 8.04 0.79
C ALA A 53 -10.11 9.19 0.38
N THR A 54 -9.32 9.73 1.32
CA THR A 54 -8.44 10.86 1.05
C THR A 54 -6.97 10.51 1.27
N PRO A 55 -6.08 10.86 0.34
CA PRO A 55 -4.65 10.61 0.50
C PRO A 55 -4.01 11.42 1.63
N ARG A 56 -4.60 12.53 2.03
CA ARG A 56 -4.06 13.41 3.07
C ARG A 56 -4.08 12.81 4.48
N HIS A 57 -4.86 11.76 4.69
CA HIS A 57 -4.97 11.06 5.96
C HIS A 57 -4.37 9.64 5.91
N ALA A 58 -3.89 9.22 4.75
CA ALA A 58 -3.41 7.85 4.57
C ALA A 58 -1.94 7.71 4.94
N ASP A 59 -1.63 6.61 5.62
CA ASP A 59 -0.27 6.19 5.97
C ASP A 59 0.28 5.20 4.93
N VAL A 60 -0.60 4.34 4.40
CA VAL A 60 -0.25 3.28 3.45
C VAL A 60 -1.03 3.45 2.16
N PHE A 61 -0.32 3.41 1.04
CA PHE A 61 -0.90 3.39 -0.29
C PHE A 61 -0.82 2.00 -0.91
N ILE A 62 -1.96 1.38 -1.14
CA ILE A 62 -2.04 0.08 -1.81
C ILE A 62 -2.31 0.26 -3.29
N VAL A 63 -1.42 -0.26 -4.13
CA VAL A 63 -1.60 -0.32 -5.59
C VAL A 63 -1.86 -1.76 -5.99
N ALA A 64 -3.07 -2.04 -6.49
CA ALA A 64 -3.50 -3.37 -6.86
C ALA A 64 -4.10 -3.43 -8.26
N GLY A 65 -3.78 -4.48 -8.99
CA GLY A 65 -4.23 -4.69 -10.37
C GLY A 65 -3.36 -3.98 -11.40
N TYR A 66 -3.80 -4.00 -12.66
CA TYR A 66 -3.02 -3.41 -13.75
C TYR A 66 -3.02 -1.87 -13.70
N VAL A 67 -1.88 -1.30 -14.04
CA VAL A 67 -1.67 0.14 -14.07
C VAL A 67 -1.48 0.59 -15.52
N THR A 68 -2.35 1.48 -15.98
CA THR A 68 -2.19 2.07 -17.32
C THR A 68 -1.29 3.30 -17.27
N GLN A 69 -0.66 3.65 -18.38
CA GLN A 69 0.16 4.86 -18.49
C GLN A 69 -0.62 6.13 -18.12
N LYS A 70 -1.92 6.16 -18.46
CA LYS A 70 -2.82 7.26 -18.09
C LYS A 70 -3.07 7.32 -16.58
N ALA A 71 -3.11 6.17 -15.92
CA ALA A 71 -3.34 6.08 -14.47
C ALA A 71 -2.11 6.45 -13.63
N VAL A 72 -0.90 6.25 -14.16
CA VAL A 72 0.35 6.58 -13.45
C VAL A 72 0.36 8.01 -12.93
N ARG A 73 -0.07 8.98 -13.73
CA ARG A 73 -0.14 10.38 -13.30
C ARG A 73 -1.08 10.60 -12.11
N ARG A 74 -2.15 9.81 -12.01
CA ARG A 74 -3.07 9.86 -10.87
C ARG A 74 -2.46 9.21 -9.63
N ILE A 75 -1.79 8.08 -9.81
CA ILE A 75 -1.07 7.36 -8.76
C ILE A 75 0.02 8.25 -8.15
N GLN A 76 0.81 8.92 -8.99
CA GLN A 76 1.83 9.88 -8.53
C GLN A 76 1.21 11.03 -7.74
N ARG A 77 0.10 11.62 -8.20
CA ARG A 77 -0.60 12.68 -7.45
C ARG A 77 -1.12 12.21 -6.10
N ILE A 78 -1.64 10.98 -6.01
CA ILE A 78 -2.07 10.39 -4.73
C ILE A 78 -0.86 10.28 -3.80
N TYR A 79 0.23 9.72 -4.30
CA TYR A 79 1.47 9.58 -3.54
C TYR A 79 2.02 10.91 -3.04
N ASP A 80 2.03 11.95 -3.88
CA ASP A 80 2.53 13.29 -3.53
C ASP A 80 1.65 13.98 -2.46
N GLN A 81 0.36 13.66 -2.43
CA GLN A 81 -0.58 14.24 -1.47
C GLN A 81 -0.56 13.53 -0.10
N MET A 82 0.08 12.39 0.02
CA MET A 82 0.22 11.68 1.29
C MET A 82 1.24 12.36 2.20
N PRO A 83 0.96 12.48 3.50
CA PRO A 83 1.92 12.99 4.48
C PRO A 83 3.05 11.99 4.71
N SER A 84 4.21 12.48 5.13
CA SER A 84 5.32 11.62 5.58
C SER A 84 5.18 11.31 7.08
N PRO A 85 5.57 10.11 7.55
CA PRO A 85 6.06 8.95 6.79
C PRO A 85 4.92 8.25 6.02
N LYS A 86 5.19 7.82 4.80
CA LYS A 86 4.24 7.13 3.93
C LYS A 86 4.85 5.85 3.39
N TYR A 87 4.03 4.83 3.22
CA TYR A 87 4.43 3.50 2.77
C TYR A 87 3.63 3.08 1.55
N VAL A 88 4.26 2.39 0.63
CA VAL A 88 3.61 1.91 -0.60
C VAL A 88 3.69 0.40 -0.67
N MET A 89 2.52 -0.22 -0.81
CA MET A 89 2.37 -1.67 -1.00
C MET A 89 1.84 -1.95 -2.39
N ALA A 90 2.53 -2.78 -3.16
CA ALA A 90 2.08 -3.26 -4.45
C ALA A 90 1.54 -4.69 -4.34
N LEU A 91 0.29 -4.89 -4.77
CA LEU A 91 -0.39 -6.18 -4.72
C LEU A 91 -0.48 -6.82 -6.09
N GLY A 92 0.03 -8.03 -6.17
CA GLY A 92 -0.10 -8.89 -7.33
C GLY A 92 0.98 -8.68 -8.40
N SER A 93 0.90 -9.49 -9.43
CA SER A 93 1.89 -9.50 -10.52
C SER A 93 1.76 -8.28 -11.45
N CYS A 94 0.57 -7.68 -11.56
CA CYS A 94 0.32 -6.60 -12.51
C CYS A 94 1.17 -5.35 -12.26
N PRO A 95 1.26 -4.78 -11.04
CA PRO A 95 2.11 -3.64 -10.78
C PRO A 95 3.60 -3.97 -10.80
N MET A 96 3.96 -5.25 -10.68
CA MET A 96 5.34 -5.72 -10.64
C MET A 96 5.93 -5.98 -12.02
N THR A 97 5.20 -6.68 -12.90
CA THR A 97 5.70 -7.14 -14.21
C THR A 97 4.75 -6.85 -15.36
N GLY A 98 3.59 -6.23 -15.09
CA GLY A 98 2.49 -6.11 -16.05
C GLY A 98 1.51 -7.28 -15.98
N GLY A 99 1.85 -8.39 -15.31
CA GLY A 99 1.02 -9.57 -15.15
C GLY A 99 0.54 -10.14 -16.48
N MET A 100 -0.76 -10.45 -16.59
CA MET A 100 -1.36 -10.94 -17.84
C MET A 100 -1.40 -9.88 -18.96
N TYR A 101 -1.14 -8.60 -18.65
CA TYR A 101 -1.10 -7.49 -19.61
C TYR A 101 0.34 -7.06 -19.95
N TRP A 102 1.32 -7.94 -19.76
CA TRP A 102 2.74 -7.64 -19.95
C TRP A 102 3.08 -7.17 -21.37
N ASP A 103 2.34 -7.61 -22.38
CA ASP A 103 2.53 -7.26 -23.80
C ASP A 103 1.69 -6.05 -24.24
N SER A 104 0.91 -5.47 -23.36
CA SER A 104 0.08 -4.30 -23.69
C SER A 104 0.93 -3.03 -23.79
N TYR A 105 0.71 -2.25 -24.84
CA TYR A 105 1.34 -0.93 -25.03
C TYR A 105 0.84 0.12 -24.04
N ALA A 106 -0.37 -0.05 -23.50
CA ALA A 106 -0.99 0.91 -22.59
C ALA A 106 -0.69 0.63 -21.11
N THR A 107 -0.14 -0.54 -20.79
CA THR A 107 0.09 -0.98 -19.40
C THR A 107 1.52 -0.72 -18.98
N VAL A 108 1.67 -0.23 -17.76
CA VAL A 108 2.96 -0.05 -17.10
C VAL A 108 3.40 -1.38 -16.52
N LYS A 109 4.60 -1.82 -16.87
CA LYS A 109 5.14 -3.13 -16.46
C LYS A 109 5.74 -3.10 -15.05
N ARG A 110 6.15 -1.93 -14.56
CA ARG A 110 6.84 -1.77 -13.28
C ARG A 110 6.45 -0.45 -12.66
N ILE A 111 5.70 -0.52 -11.56
CA ILE A 111 5.25 0.68 -10.85
C ILE A 111 6.38 1.36 -10.06
N ASP A 112 7.39 0.59 -9.63
CA ASP A 112 8.55 1.09 -8.89
C ASP A 112 9.40 2.11 -9.65
N LYS A 113 9.24 2.21 -10.97
CA LYS A 113 9.85 3.27 -11.78
C LYS A 113 9.22 4.65 -11.59
N TYR A 114 8.04 4.71 -11.01
CA TYR A 114 7.23 5.93 -10.91
C TYR A 114 6.99 6.38 -9.47
N ILE A 115 6.87 5.44 -8.56
CA ILE A 115 6.74 5.66 -7.11
C ILE A 115 7.57 4.62 -6.37
N PRO A 116 8.21 4.96 -5.26
CA PRO A 116 8.92 3.97 -4.45
C PRO A 116 7.91 2.94 -3.90
N VAL A 117 8.32 1.68 -3.84
CA VAL A 117 7.50 0.58 -3.33
C VAL A 117 8.25 -0.10 -2.20
N ASP A 118 7.64 -0.13 -1.02
CA ASP A 118 8.23 -0.69 0.20
C ASP A 118 7.94 -2.18 0.35
N LEU A 119 6.75 -2.61 -0.06
CA LEU A 119 6.33 -4.00 0.09
C LEU A 119 5.66 -4.54 -1.18
N TRP A 120 6.05 -5.76 -1.54
CA TRP A 120 5.47 -6.53 -2.63
C TRP A 120 4.73 -7.74 -2.11
N VAL A 121 3.45 -7.87 -2.46
CA VAL A 121 2.65 -9.07 -2.18
C VAL A 121 2.39 -9.80 -3.47
N LEU A 122 2.96 -11.00 -3.61
CA LEU A 122 2.93 -11.78 -4.83
C LEU A 122 1.61 -12.56 -4.98
N GLY A 123 1.19 -12.71 -6.21
CA GLY A 123 -0.01 -13.47 -6.59
C GLY A 123 -0.64 -12.94 -7.87
N CYS A 124 -1.57 -13.68 -8.44
CA CYS A 124 -2.31 -13.24 -9.62
C CYS A 124 -3.75 -13.81 -9.62
N PRO A 125 -4.62 -13.23 -8.78
CA PRO A 125 -4.40 -12.31 -7.65
C PRO A 125 -3.81 -12.99 -6.41
N PRO A 126 -3.23 -12.23 -5.47
CA PRO A 126 -2.83 -12.77 -4.18
C PRO A 126 -4.07 -13.09 -3.34
N LYS A 127 -4.07 -14.21 -2.63
CA LYS A 127 -5.17 -14.57 -1.73
C LYS A 127 -5.34 -13.54 -0.62
N PRO A 128 -6.56 -13.35 -0.07
CA PRO A 128 -6.82 -12.39 1.02
C PRO A 128 -5.91 -12.61 2.23
N GLU A 129 -5.59 -13.87 2.57
CA GLU A 129 -4.68 -14.20 3.66
C GLU A 129 -3.26 -13.66 3.42
N ASN A 130 -2.77 -13.75 2.18
CA ASN A 130 -1.45 -13.22 1.82
C ASN A 130 -1.41 -11.71 1.91
N ILE A 131 -2.51 -11.04 1.56
CA ILE A 131 -2.65 -9.59 1.71
C ILE A 131 -2.58 -9.22 3.19
N GLY A 132 -3.34 -9.92 4.04
CA GLY A 132 -3.32 -9.74 5.48
C GLY A 132 -1.94 -9.96 6.08
N HIS A 133 -1.27 -11.03 5.71
CA HIS A 133 0.12 -11.28 6.11
C HIS A 133 1.06 -10.13 5.68
N GLY A 134 0.94 -9.66 4.45
CA GLY A 134 1.72 -8.53 3.96
C GLY A 134 1.54 -7.28 4.80
N ILE A 135 0.30 -6.94 5.15
CA ILE A 135 0.01 -5.76 5.98
C ILE A 135 0.53 -5.94 7.41
N VAL A 136 0.35 -7.11 8.01
CA VAL A 136 0.91 -7.39 9.35
C VAL A 136 2.44 -7.32 9.35
N MET A 137 3.08 -7.80 8.30
CA MET A 137 4.53 -7.62 8.12
C MET A 137 4.93 -6.16 8.02
N ALA A 138 4.18 -5.34 7.25
CA ALA A 138 4.40 -3.90 7.16
C ALA A 138 4.24 -3.23 8.54
N MET A 139 3.18 -3.56 9.29
CA MET A 139 2.97 -3.04 10.65
C MET A 139 4.14 -3.37 11.57
N ASN A 140 4.64 -4.60 11.52
CA ASN A 140 5.77 -5.02 12.36
C ASN A 140 7.08 -4.34 11.93
N ALA A 141 7.29 -4.15 10.64
CA ALA A 141 8.44 -3.42 10.11
C ALA A 141 8.43 -1.94 10.56
N ILE A 142 7.27 -1.29 10.49
CA ILE A 142 7.08 0.09 10.96
C ILE A 142 7.36 0.18 12.47
N LYS A 143 6.86 -0.76 13.27
CA LYS A 143 7.16 -0.86 14.72
C LYS A 143 8.66 -1.03 14.96
N GLY A 144 9.35 -1.82 14.14
CA GLY A 144 10.79 -2.04 14.19
C GLY A 144 11.64 -0.85 13.75
N GLY A 145 11.03 0.27 13.36
CA GLY A 145 11.73 1.49 12.93
C GLY A 145 12.07 1.54 11.44
N PHE A 146 11.38 0.76 10.61
CA PHE A 146 11.47 0.90 9.17
C PHE A 146 10.94 2.28 8.77
N GLY A 147 11.81 3.11 8.24
CA GLY A 147 11.47 4.46 7.79
C GLY A 147 10.73 4.43 6.45
N GLY A 148 9.52 5.01 6.40
CA GLY A 148 8.83 5.31 5.16
C GLY A 148 9.49 6.48 4.40
N HIS A 149 9.03 6.73 3.20
CA HIS A 149 9.46 7.84 2.33
C HIS A 149 8.80 9.16 2.67
#